data_7497fdbdb56c820256552adaad0fdb23
#
_entry.id   7497fdbdb56c820256552adaad0fdb23
#
_cell.length_a   1.000
_cell.length_b   1.000
_cell.length_c   1.000
_cell.angle_alpha   90.00
_cell.angle_beta   90.00
_cell.angle_gamma   90.00
#
_symmetry.space_group_name_H-M   'P 1'
#
loop_
_entity.id
_entity.type
_entity.pdbx_description
1 polymer ?
#
loop_
_entity_poly.entity_id
_entity_poly.type
_entity_poly.pdbx_seq_one_letter_code
_entity_poly.pdbx_strand_id
1 'polypeptide(L)'
;MRLARVGIENVKAYLENGIAGWIAEGYELDYIPQISVQEFSELLEKEKGHIAVLDVREPGEVEAGAIENSIRIPLGQLSNRTAELDGRKLIVVHCKGGYRSSIASSILRRAGYRDIANLTGGFDAWKTMAAAA
;
A
#
# COMPACT_ATOMS: atom_id res chain seq x y z
N MET A 1 2.35 -18.42 3.45
CA MET A 1 3.33 -17.52 2.83
C MET A 1 3.13 -16.09 3.31
N ARG A 2 4.19 -15.39 3.54
CA ARG A 2 4.11 -14.02 4.01
C ARG A 2 4.79 -13.09 3.02
N LEU A 3 4.05 -12.15 2.48
CA LEU A 3 4.52 -11.27 1.45
C LEU A 3 5.76 -10.49 1.86
N ALA A 4 5.76 -9.92 3.06
CA ALA A 4 6.84 -9.07 3.53
C ALA A 4 8.16 -9.80 3.73
N ARG A 5 8.14 -11.13 3.79
CA ARG A 5 9.34 -11.91 4.06
C ARG A 5 10.00 -12.50 2.84
N VAL A 6 9.34 -12.44 1.71
CA VAL A 6 9.78 -13.18 0.54
C VAL A 6 10.25 -12.27 -0.59
N GLY A 7 10.20 -11.00 -0.37
CA GLY A 7 10.77 -10.04 -1.29
C GLY A 7 9.92 -9.75 -2.51
N ILE A 8 10.58 -9.16 -3.49
CA ILE A 8 9.89 -8.55 -4.62
C ILE A 8 9.17 -9.57 -5.51
N GLU A 9 9.71 -10.77 -5.61
CA GLU A 9 9.10 -11.78 -6.48
C GLU A 9 7.75 -12.25 -5.95
N ASN A 10 7.60 -12.31 -4.64
CA ASN A 10 6.32 -12.68 -4.07
C ASN A 10 5.31 -11.55 -4.13
N VAL A 11 5.80 -10.31 -4.09
CA VAL A 11 4.92 -9.16 -4.33
C VAL A 11 4.40 -9.23 -5.75
N LYS A 12 5.25 -9.60 -6.71
CA LYS A 12 4.83 -9.73 -8.09
C LYS A 12 3.79 -10.83 -8.26
N ALA A 13 3.97 -11.96 -7.59
CA ALA A 13 3.00 -13.05 -7.62
C ALA A 13 1.67 -12.59 -7.03
N TYR A 14 1.72 -11.77 -6.00
CA TYR A 14 0.52 -11.21 -5.40
C TYR A 14 -0.24 -10.35 -6.42
N LEU A 15 0.47 -9.54 -7.21
CA LEU A 15 -0.16 -8.74 -8.25
C LEU A 15 -0.87 -9.60 -9.29
N GLU A 16 -0.27 -10.72 -9.65
CA GLU A 16 -0.82 -11.60 -10.67
C GLU A 16 -2.04 -12.37 -10.20
N ASN A 17 -2.03 -12.80 -8.94
CA ASN A 17 -3.05 -13.69 -8.41
C ASN A 17 -4.05 -12.99 -7.48
N GLY A 18 -3.69 -11.84 -6.95
CA GLY A 18 -4.51 -11.10 -6.03
C GLY A 18 -4.64 -11.78 -4.69
N ILE A 19 -5.34 -11.12 -3.80
CA ILE A 19 -5.53 -11.62 -2.44
C ILE A 19 -6.45 -12.84 -2.40
N ALA A 20 -7.21 -13.07 -3.48
CA ALA A 20 -8.14 -14.20 -3.52
C ALA A 20 -7.41 -15.53 -3.35
N GLY A 21 -6.18 -15.62 -3.87
CA GLY A 21 -5.38 -16.83 -3.71
C GLY A 21 -5.02 -17.09 -2.26
N TRP A 22 -4.82 -16.04 -1.51
CA TRP A 22 -4.49 -16.14 -0.08
C TRP A 22 -5.69 -16.62 0.72
N ILE A 23 -6.87 -16.14 0.36
CA ILE A 23 -8.10 -16.57 1.01
C ILE A 23 -8.32 -18.06 0.78
N ALA A 24 -8.09 -18.52 -0.44
CA ALA A 24 -8.23 -19.92 -0.78
C ALA A 24 -7.29 -20.81 0.01
N GLU A 25 -6.18 -20.25 0.52
CA GLU A 25 -5.23 -20.98 1.34
C GLU A 25 -5.55 -20.87 2.83
N GLY A 26 -6.67 -20.26 3.19
CA GLY A 26 -7.11 -20.19 4.57
C GLY A 26 -6.74 -18.92 5.31
N TYR A 27 -6.28 -17.91 4.62
CA TYR A 27 -5.95 -16.63 5.26
C TYR A 27 -7.20 -15.84 5.58
N GLU A 28 -7.10 -15.04 6.64
CA GLU A 28 -8.21 -14.18 7.04
C GLU A 28 -8.48 -13.12 5.97
N LEU A 29 -9.75 -12.73 5.84
CA LEU A 29 -10.11 -11.69 4.89
C LEU A 29 -9.54 -10.33 5.25
N ASP A 30 -9.23 -10.13 6.51
CA ASP A 30 -8.67 -8.85 6.96
C ASP A 30 -7.15 -8.85 7.01
N TYR A 31 -6.52 -9.91 6.55
CA TYR A 31 -5.06 -9.97 6.47
C TYR A 31 -4.57 -9.02 5.37
N ILE A 32 -3.68 -8.11 5.73
CA ILE A 32 -3.10 -7.17 4.79
C ILE A 32 -1.59 -7.41 4.71
N PRO A 33 -1.07 -7.74 3.53
CA PRO A 33 0.38 -7.93 3.37
C PRO A 33 1.16 -6.67 3.71
N GLN A 34 2.34 -6.87 4.27
CA GLN A 34 3.24 -5.77 4.63
C GLN A 34 4.44 -5.80 3.71
N ILE A 35 4.84 -4.65 3.19
CA ILE A 35 6.06 -4.58 2.39
C ILE A 35 6.98 -3.50 2.96
N SER A 36 8.29 -3.72 2.83
CA SER A 36 9.28 -2.76 3.30
C SER A 36 9.46 -1.64 2.29
N VAL A 37 10.09 -0.54 2.72
CA VAL A 37 10.37 0.56 1.79
C VAL A 37 11.34 0.14 0.69
N GLN A 38 12.24 -0.79 0.98
CA GLN A 38 13.16 -1.29 -0.04
C GLN A 38 12.42 -2.11 -1.10
N GLU A 39 11.56 -3.01 -0.66
CA GLU A 39 10.72 -3.79 -1.57
C GLU A 39 9.84 -2.89 -2.40
N PHE A 40 9.26 -1.87 -1.76
CA PHE A 40 8.40 -0.92 -2.43
C PHE A 40 9.17 -0.12 -3.49
N SER A 41 10.38 0.33 -3.16
CA SER A 41 11.21 1.08 -4.09
C SER A 41 11.53 0.26 -5.35
N GLU A 42 11.89 -1.01 -5.15
CA GLU A 42 12.19 -1.89 -6.27
C GLU A 42 10.94 -2.17 -7.10
N LEU A 43 9.81 -2.33 -6.42
CA LEU A 43 8.55 -2.59 -7.09
C LEU A 43 8.13 -1.39 -7.96
N LEU A 44 8.35 -0.19 -7.45
CA LEU A 44 8.05 1.02 -8.22
C LEU A 44 8.86 1.09 -9.51
N GLU A 45 10.11 0.67 -9.46
CA GLU A 45 10.94 0.66 -10.67
C GLU A 45 10.51 -0.39 -11.67
N LYS A 46 10.19 -1.58 -11.20
CA LYS A 46 9.91 -2.72 -12.08
C LYS A 46 8.47 -2.80 -12.54
N GLU A 47 7.53 -2.38 -11.69
CA GLU A 47 6.10 -2.54 -11.95
C GLU A 47 5.37 -1.22 -11.89
N LYS A 48 6.00 -0.15 -12.37
CA LYS A 48 5.48 1.21 -12.24
C LYS A 48 4.03 1.36 -12.68
N GLY A 49 3.66 0.74 -13.79
CA GLY A 49 2.31 0.85 -14.32
C GLY A 49 1.27 0.06 -13.55
N HIS A 50 1.69 -0.78 -12.62
CA HIS A 50 0.79 -1.68 -11.88
C HIS A 50 0.65 -1.31 -10.41
N ILE A 51 1.22 -0.19 -9.99
CA ILE A 51 1.22 0.23 -8.59
C ILE A 51 0.49 1.55 -8.45
N ALA A 52 -0.40 1.63 -7.48
CA ALA A 52 -1.02 2.88 -7.06
C ALA A 52 -0.59 3.14 -5.62
N VAL A 53 -0.04 4.30 -5.35
CA VAL A 53 0.41 4.66 -4.01
C VAL A 53 -0.66 5.53 -3.37
N LEU A 54 -1.19 5.11 -2.24
CA LEU A 54 -2.23 5.85 -1.54
C LEU A 54 -1.69 6.42 -0.24
N ASP A 55 -1.70 7.74 -0.15
CA ASP A 55 -1.26 8.49 1.03
C ASP A 55 -2.51 8.94 1.79
N VAL A 56 -2.68 8.43 3.01
CA VAL A 56 -3.87 8.75 3.80
C VAL A 56 -3.58 9.75 4.92
N ARG A 57 -2.47 10.49 4.78
CA ARG A 57 -2.11 11.53 5.75
C ARG A 57 -2.96 12.79 5.52
N GLU A 58 -2.88 13.71 6.47
CA GLU A 58 -3.58 14.99 6.35
C GLU A 58 -2.88 15.91 5.35
N PRO A 59 -3.62 16.86 4.74
CA PRO A 59 -3.02 17.75 3.74
C PRO A 59 -1.77 18.49 4.22
N GLY A 60 -1.74 18.90 5.48
CA GLY A 60 -0.57 19.59 6.02
C GLY A 60 0.68 18.74 6.05
N GLU A 61 0.51 17.44 6.29
CA GLU A 61 1.63 16.51 6.26
C GLU A 61 2.12 16.32 4.83
N VAL A 62 1.19 16.22 3.90
CA VAL A 62 1.52 16.03 2.48
C VAL A 62 2.27 17.24 1.92
N GLU A 63 1.88 18.45 2.35
CA GLU A 63 2.57 19.66 1.90
C GLU A 63 4.04 19.67 2.31
N ALA A 64 4.35 19.10 3.46
CA ALA A 64 5.73 19.04 3.95
C ALA A 64 6.58 18.03 3.20
N GLY A 65 5.97 17.16 2.42
CA GLY A 65 6.66 16.17 1.61
C GLY A 65 5.77 14.97 1.38
N ALA A 66 5.89 14.34 0.20
CA ALA A 66 5.09 13.18 -0.16
C ALA A 66 5.84 12.33 -1.16
N ILE A 67 5.39 11.09 -1.30
CA ILE A 67 5.92 10.21 -2.34
C ILE A 67 5.37 10.70 -3.68
N GLU A 68 6.26 10.84 -4.65
CA GLU A 68 5.91 11.35 -5.96
C GLU A 68 4.80 10.50 -6.60
N ASN A 69 3.83 11.16 -7.22
CA ASN A 69 2.71 10.52 -7.91
C ASN A 69 1.76 9.75 -7.01
N SER A 70 1.81 9.98 -5.70
CA SER A 70 0.88 9.34 -4.79
C SER A 70 -0.52 9.96 -4.93
N ILE A 71 -1.52 9.12 -4.73
CA ILE A 71 -2.90 9.57 -4.65
C ILE A 71 -3.13 9.96 -3.19
N ARG A 72 -3.65 11.15 -2.96
CA ARG A 72 -3.76 11.72 -1.61
C ARG A 72 -5.21 11.84 -1.19
N ILE A 73 -5.60 10.95 -0.29
CA ILE A 73 -6.95 10.94 0.26
C ILE A 73 -6.84 10.79 1.77
N PRO A 74 -7.09 11.84 2.54
CA PRO A 74 -7.00 11.74 4.01
C PRO A 74 -7.89 10.62 4.53
N LEU A 75 -7.45 9.95 5.58
CA LEU A 75 -8.16 8.80 6.13
C LEU A 75 -9.62 9.09 6.38
N GLY A 76 -9.94 10.28 6.91
CA GLY A 76 -11.32 10.64 7.22
C GLY A 76 -12.23 10.79 6.02
N GLN A 77 -11.65 10.88 4.82
CA GLN A 77 -12.43 11.03 3.58
C GLN A 77 -12.43 9.75 2.76
N LEU A 78 -11.63 8.77 3.16
CA LEU A 78 -11.40 7.60 2.31
C LEU A 78 -12.66 6.81 2.01
N SER A 79 -13.52 6.62 3.00
CA SER A 79 -14.75 5.83 2.81
C SER A 79 -15.62 6.37 1.67
N ASN A 80 -15.59 7.69 1.47
CA ASN A 80 -16.41 8.33 0.44
C ASN A 80 -15.69 8.52 -0.88
N ARG A 81 -14.41 8.16 -0.93
CA ARG A 81 -13.58 8.43 -2.11
C ARG A 81 -12.86 7.20 -2.65
N THR A 82 -13.26 6.02 -2.22
CA THR A 82 -12.59 4.79 -2.68
C THR A 82 -12.70 4.61 -4.19
N ALA A 83 -13.74 5.14 -4.81
CA ALA A 83 -13.93 5.01 -6.26
C ALA A 83 -12.84 5.72 -7.08
N GLU A 84 -12.05 6.57 -6.45
CA GLU A 84 -10.95 7.25 -7.14
C GLU A 84 -9.76 6.34 -7.39
N LEU A 85 -9.77 5.14 -6.80
CA LEU A 85 -8.66 4.20 -6.91
C LEU A 85 -8.90 3.17 -8.01
N ASP A 86 -7.81 2.74 -8.63
CA ASP A 86 -7.87 1.73 -9.68
C ASP A 86 -7.70 0.35 -9.06
N GLY A 87 -8.79 -0.42 -8.99
CA GLY A 87 -8.78 -1.74 -8.39
C GLY A 87 -7.99 -2.79 -9.17
N ARG A 88 -7.52 -2.45 -10.36
CA ARG A 88 -6.69 -3.36 -11.15
C ARG A 88 -5.22 -3.29 -10.79
N LYS A 89 -4.85 -2.33 -9.96
CA LYS A 89 -3.46 -2.13 -9.53
C LYS A 89 -3.28 -2.59 -8.11
N LEU A 90 -2.04 -2.88 -7.73
CA LEU A 90 -1.70 -3.07 -6.32
C LEU A 90 -1.72 -1.71 -5.66
N ILE A 91 -2.53 -1.55 -4.64
CA ILE A 91 -2.62 -0.31 -3.90
C ILE A 91 -1.70 -0.41 -2.69
N VAL A 92 -0.63 0.37 -2.69
CA VAL A 92 0.28 0.43 -1.55
C VAL A 92 -0.15 1.61 -0.69
N VAL A 93 -0.63 1.31 0.50
CA VAL A 93 -1.18 2.31 1.40
C VAL A 93 -0.13 2.73 2.41
N HIS A 94 0.00 4.02 2.65
CA HIS A 94 0.90 4.48 3.71
C HIS A 94 0.35 5.70 4.43
N CYS A 95 0.87 5.89 5.64
CA CYS A 95 0.66 7.09 6.41
C CYS A 95 2.03 7.51 6.94
N LYS A 96 2.08 8.22 8.06
CA LYS A 96 3.37 8.64 8.61
C LYS A 96 4.15 7.45 9.18
N GLY A 97 3.54 6.66 10.07
CA GLY A 97 4.21 5.56 10.74
C GLY A 97 3.56 4.19 10.61
N GLY A 98 2.38 4.10 10.03
CA GLY A 98 1.74 2.81 9.77
C GLY A 98 0.40 2.59 10.46
N TYR A 99 0.02 3.41 11.42
CA TYR A 99 -1.23 3.18 12.15
C TYR A 99 -2.47 3.51 11.30
N ARG A 100 -2.51 4.70 10.71
CA ARG A 100 -3.64 5.11 9.89
C ARG A 100 -3.78 4.26 8.64
N SER A 101 -2.65 3.84 8.08
CA SER A 101 -2.68 3.02 6.87
C SER A 101 -3.27 1.64 7.13
N SER A 102 -3.13 1.12 8.34
CA SER A 102 -3.77 -0.15 8.71
C SER A 102 -5.28 0.00 8.69
N ILE A 103 -5.79 1.11 9.22
CA ILE A 103 -7.23 1.39 9.20
C ILE A 103 -7.70 1.59 7.77
N ALA A 104 -6.93 2.34 6.98
CA ALA A 104 -7.26 2.59 5.58
C ALA A 104 -7.33 1.29 4.80
N SER A 105 -6.42 0.37 5.05
CA SER A 105 -6.42 -0.93 4.37
C SER A 105 -7.70 -1.70 4.66
N SER A 106 -8.19 -1.64 5.88
CA SER A 106 -9.46 -2.28 6.23
C SER A 106 -10.63 -1.64 5.50
N ILE A 107 -10.63 -0.31 5.38
CA ILE A 107 -11.66 0.40 4.64
C ILE A 107 -11.68 -0.04 3.18
N LEU A 108 -10.50 -0.12 2.56
CA LEU A 108 -10.39 -0.56 1.18
C LEU A 108 -10.88 -2.00 1.01
N ARG A 109 -10.53 -2.86 1.95
CA ARG A 109 -10.97 -4.25 1.90
C ARG A 109 -12.50 -4.34 1.90
N ARG A 110 -13.13 -3.58 2.75
CA ARG A 110 -14.59 -3.55 2.82
C ARG A 110 -15.22 -2.99 1.57
N ALA A 111 -14.51 -2.09 0.89
CA ALA A 111 -15.00 -1.51 -0.36
C ALA A 111 -14.81 -2.44 -1.56
N GLY A 112 -14.19 -3.59 -1.36
CA GLY A 112 -14.04 -4.59 -2.41
C GLY A 112 -12.68 -4.65 -3.06
N TYR A 113 -11.73 -3.84 -2.63
CA TYR A 113 -10.38 -3.88 -3.16
C TYR A 113 -9.65 -5.10 -2.62
N ARG A 114 -8.94 -5.82 -3.48
CA ARG A 114 -8.30 -7.07 -3.10
C ARG A 114 -6.77 -6.97 -3.06
N ASP A 115 -6.19 -6.22 -3.98
CA ASP A 115 -4.74 -6.12 -4.09
C ASP A 115 -4.26 -4.90 -3.30
N ILE A 116 -4.02 -5.11 -2.03
CA ILE A 116 -3.66 -4.06 -1.08
C ILE A 116 -2.43 -4.50 -0.32
N ALA A 117 -1.48 -3.58 -0.12
CA ALA A 117 -0.33 -3.82 0.75
C ALA A 117 -0.10 -2.58 1.60
N ASN A 118 0.37 -2.78 2.81
CA ASN A 118 0.70 -1.69 3.72
C ASN A 118 2.21 -1.45 3.70
N LEU A 119 2.61 -0.20 3.54
CA LEU A 119 4.02 0.16 3.55
C LEU A 119 4.51 0.25 4.98
N THR A 120 5.33 -0.72 5.38
CA THR A 120 5.86 -0.79 6.73
C THR A 120 6.71 0.43 7.04
N GLY A 121 6.42 1.07 8.17
CA GLY A 121 7.13 2.28 8.57
C GLY A 121 6.65 3.54 7.88
N GLY A 122 5.80 3.41 6.87
CA GLY A 122 5.16 4.54 6.21
C GLY A 122 6.12 5.57 5.63
N PHE A 123 5.66 6.81 5.58
CA PHE A 123 6.47 7.89 5.00
C PHE A 123 7.76 8.15 5.75
N ASP A 124 7.76 7.96 7.07
CA ASP A 124 8.99 8.16 7.86
C ASP A 124 10.08 7.22 7.37
N ALA A 125 9.77 5.95 7.17
CA ALA A 125 10.75 4.99 6.68
C ALA A 125 11.18 5.29 5.24
N TRP A 126 10.25 5.70 4.40
CA TRP A 126 10.53 6.08 3.02
C TRP A 126 11.49 7.27 2.97
N LYS A 127 11.21 8.28 3.77
CA LYS A 127 12.01 9.50 3.83
C LYS A 127 13.44 9.19 4.28
N THR A 128 13.58 8.33 5.29
CA THR A 128 14.89 7.93 5.80
C THR A 128 15.69 7.20 4.72
N MET A 129 15.05 6.28 4.01
CA MET A 129 15.70 5.54 2.94
C MET A 129 16.13 6.47 1.81
N ALA A 130 15.26 7.39 1.41
CA ALA A 130 15.54 8.32 0.33
C ALA A 130 16.71 9.26 0.69
N ALA A 131 16.78 9.67 1.96
CA ALA A 131 17.84 10.54 2.41
C ALA A 131 19.20 9.82 2.45
N ALA A 132 19.19 8.50 2.64
CA ALA A 132 20.41 7.69 2.70
C ALA A 132 20.93 7.33 1.31
N ALA A 133 20.11 7.50 0.28
CA ALA A 133 20.52 7.16 -1.10
C ALA A 133 21.42 8.28 -1.74
#